data_4f127e22ea1faabc9ea010976fe25a9c
#
_entry.id   4f127e22ea1faabc9ea010976fe25a9c
#
_cell.length_a   1.000
_cell.length_b   1.000
_cell.length_c   1.000
_cell.angle_alpha   90.00
_cell.angle_beta   90.00
_cell.angle_gamma   90.00
#
_symmetry.space_group_name_H-M   'P 1'
#
loop_
_entity.id
_entity.type
_entity.pdbx_description
1 polymer ?
#
loop_
_entity_poly.entity_id
_entity_poly.type
_entity_poly.pdbx_seq_one_letter_code
_entity_poly.pdbx_strand_id
1 'polypeptide(L)'
;MMVLSHVEQEILDQMLARRPDLAPCVDGLLKLHAALVACYDGGGKLMLCGNGGSNADAMHIAGELCKSFERKRPISAQMKTALQQLPLGDALAAHLETGLPAISLGFNGSLKTAMENDSALRDIAFAQEAFALGKPGDVLLGISTSGNAANCLMAMSAAKALGAVTVSLTGPKGGKMA
;
A
#
# COMPACT_ATOMS: atom_id res chain seq x y z
N MET A 1 -1.75 -7.22 -22.77
CA MET A 1 -1.43 -8.25 -21.76
C MET A 1 -0.04 -7.90 -21.24
N MET A 2 0.13 -7.75 -19.92
CA MET A 2 1.44 -7.45 -19.32
C MET A 2 2.37 -8.65 -19.55
N VAL A 3 3.56 -8.42 -20.07
CA VAL A 3 4.58 -9.46 -20.21
C VAL A 3 5.36 -9.49 -18.91
N LEU A 4 5.24 -10.58 -18.16
CA LEU A 4 5.98 -10.79 -16.92
C LEU A 4 7.45 -11.14 -17.26
N SER A 5 8.37 -10.66 -16.46
CA SER A 5 9.74 -11.17 -16.44
C SER A 5 9.75 -12.64 -15.99
N HIS A 6 10.83 -13.35 -16.26
CA HIS A 6 10.99 -14.74 -15.83
C HIS A 6 10.82 -14.88 -14.29
N VAL A 7 11.36 -13.94 -13.52
CA VAL A 7 11.28 -13.94 -12.06
C VAL A 7 9.85 -13.72 -11.56
N GLU A 8 9.10 -12.80 -12.18
CA GLU A 8 7.70 -12.54 -11.82
C GLU A 8 6.82 -13.76 -12.14
N GLN A 9 7.06 -14.42 -13.28
CA GLN A 9 6.33 -15.63 -13.64
C GLN A 9 6.63 -16.76 -12.65
N GLU A 10 7.88 -16.96 -12.26
CA GLU A 10 8.28 -17.97 -11.27
C GLU A 10 7.60 -17.74 -9.91
N ILE A 11 7.54 -16.48 -9.44
CA ILE A 11 6.85 -16.12 -8.19
C ILE A 11 5.35 -16.44 -8.28
N LEU A 12 4.73 -16.11 -9.41
CA LEU A 12 3.31 -16.38 -9.65
C LEU A 12 3.03 -17.89 -9.66
N ASP A 13 3.86 -18.66 -10.34
CA ASP A 13 3.73 -20.12 -10.41
C ASP A 13 3.91 -20.77 -9.03
N GLN A 14 4.86 -20.31 -8.24
CA GLN A 14 5.06 -20.76 -6.85
C GLN A 14 3.86 -20.41 -5.96
N MET A 15 3.29 -19.23 -6.11
CA MET A 15 2.07 -18.83 -5.39
C MET A 15 0.92 -19.78 -5.74
N LEU A 16 0.67 -20.02 -7.02
CA LEU A 16 -0.41 -20.89 -7.49
C LEU A 16 -0.20 -22.36 -7.13
N ALA A 17 1.06 -22.83 -7.08
CA ALA A 17 1.37 -24.17 -6.61
C ALA A 17 1.01 -24.38 -5.13
N ARG A 18 1.22 -23.35 -4.29
CA ARG A 18 0.87 -23.36 -2.86
C ARG A 18 -0.61 -23.08 -2.59
N ARG A 19 -1.21 -22.21 -3.39
CA ARG A 19 -2.59 -21.71 -3.22
C ARG A 19 -3.32 -21.66 -4.57
N PRO A 20 -3.70 -22.85 -5.12
CA PRO A 20 -4.41 -22.91 -6.41
C PRO A 20 -5.80 -22.23 -6.36
N ASP A 21 -6.38 -22.10 -5.19
CA ASP A 21 -7.64 -21.39 -4.94
C ASP A 21 -7.56 -19.87 -5.25
N LEU A 22 -6.34 -19.31 -5.37
CA LEU A 22 -6.13 -17.90 -5.74
C LEU A 22 -6.07 -17.67 -7.26
N ALA A 23 -6.17 -18.71 -8.08
CA ALA A 23 -6.17 -18.55 -9.55
C ALA A 23 -7.17 -17.50 -10.07
N PRO A 24 -8.40 -17.39 -9.55
CA PRO A 24 -9.34 -16.35 -9.96
C PRO A 24 -8.90 -14.91 -9.64
N CYS A 25 -7.94 -14.74 -8.72
CA CYS A 25 -7.44 -13.42 -8.30
C CYS A 25 -6.26 -12.93 -9.12
N VAL A 26 -5.67 -13.76 -9.98
CA VAL A 26 -4.42 -13.48 -10.71
C VAL A 26 -4.51 -12.21 -11.55
N ASP A 27 -5.58 -12.02 -12.31
CA ASP A 27 -5.75 -10.82 -13.15
C ASP A 27 -5.77 -9.54 -12.29
N GLY A 28 -6.49 -9.55 -11.17
CA GLY A 28 -6.51 -8.44 -10.21
C GLY A 28 -5.15 -8.17 -9.58
N LEU A 29 -4.43 -9.23 -9.21
CA LEU A 29 -3.08 -9.14 -8.63
C LEU A 29 -2.09 -8.53 -9.63
N LEU A 30 -2.13 -8.96 -10.90
CA LEU A 30 -1.25 -8.41 -11.94
C LEU A 30 -1.57 -6.95 -12.25
N LYS A 31 -2.83 -6.55 -12.23
CA LYS A 31 -3.24 -5.13 -12.35
C LYS A 31 -2.73 -4.29 -11.18
N LEU A 32 -2.84 -4.79 -9.94
CA LEU A 32 -2.28 -4.11 -8.78
C LEU A 32 -0.75 -4.00 -8.90
N HIS A 33 -0.07 -5.07 -9.29
CA HIS A 33 1.38 -5.07 -9.50
C HIS A 33 1.78 -3.98 -10.52
N ALA A 34 1.15 -3.94 -11.68
CA ALA A 34 1.42 -2.92 -12.69
C ALA A 34 1.18 -1.49 -12.18
N ALA A 35 0.10 -1.28 -11.41
CA ALA A 35 -0.18 0.02 -10.81
C ALA A 35 0.88 0.43 -9.78
N LEU A 36 1.37 -0.51 -8.97
CA LEU A 36 2.44 -0.26 -7.99
C LEU A 36 3.78 0.05 -8.66
N VAL A 37 4.15 -0.68 -9.72
CA VAL A 37 5.36 -0.38 -10.49
C VAL A 37 5.29 1.04 -11.05
N ALA A 38 4.21 1.40 -11.74
CA ALA A 38 4.03 2.76 -12.28
C ALA A 38 4.03 3.83 -11.17
N CYS A 39 3.43 3.55 -10.03
CA CYS A 39 3.41 4.44 -8.87
C CYS A 39 4.83 4.71 -8.34
N TYR A 40 5.60 3.66 -8.10
CA TYR A 40 6.95 3.80 -7.54
C TYR A 40 7.94 4.39 -8.53
N ASP A 41 7.85 4.06 -9.80
CA ASP A 41 8.64 4.67 -10.88
C ASP A 41 8.34 6.18 -11.00
N GLY A 42 7.10 6.58 -10.73
CA GLY A 42 6.68 7.98 -10.63
C GLY A 42 7.01 8.67 -9.30
N GLY A 43 7.71 8.01 -8.37
CA GLY A 43 8.02 8.54 -7.03
C GLY A 43 6.79 8.68 -6.15
N GLY A 44 5.76 7.85 -6.39
CA GLY A 44 4.54 7.77 -5.59
C GLY A 44 4.68 6.86 -4.37
N LYS A 45 3.55 6.63 -3.72
CA LYS A 45 3.43 5.76 -2.53
C LYS A 45 2.17 4.93 -2.58
N LEU A 46 2.18 3.82 -1.84
CA LEU A 46 0.99 3.05 -1.53
C LEU A 46 0.38 3.55 -0.22
N MET A 47 -0.89 3.91 -0.25
CA MET A 47 -1.72 4.13 0.94
C MET A 47 -2.63 2.91 1.13
N LEU A 48 -2.82 2.48 2.38
CA LEU A 48 -3.67 1.34 2.70
C LEU A 48 -4.67 1.73 3.79
N CYS A 49 -5.88 1.20 3.71
CA CYS A 49 -6.87 1.34 4.77
C CYS A 49 -7.69 0.06 4.94
N GLY A 50 -8.14 -0.17 6.17
CA GLY A 50 -8.97 -1.30 6.55
C GLY A 50 -9.43 -1.18 7.99
N ASN A 51 -10.29 -2.07 8.45
CA ASN A 51 -10.79 -2.08 9.83
C ASN A 51 -10.41 -3.38 10.53
N GLY A 52 -10.13 -3.32 11.83
CA GLY A 52 -9.82 -4.51 12.64
C GLY A 52 -8.67 -5.33 12.05
N GLY A 53 -8.92 -6.60 11.73
CA GLY A 53 -7.93 -7.48 11.09
C GLY A 53 -7.41 -6.95 9.76
N SER A 54 -8.29 -6.39 8.93
CA SER A 54 -7.88 -5.75 7.66
C SER A 54 -6.97 -4.54 7.86
N ASN A 55 -7.07 -3.84 9.00
CA ASN A 55 -6.12 -2.79 9.34
C ASN A 55 -4.77 -3.37 9.77
N ALA A 56 -4.76 -4.48 10.49
CA ALA A 56 -3.53 -5.21 10.80
C ALA A 56 -2.82 -5.70 9.52
N ASP A 57 -3.58 -6.21 8.55
CA ASP A 57 -3.05 -6.58 7.23
C ASP A 57 -2.46 -5.36 6.50
N ALA A 58 -3.15 -4.21 6.51
CA ALA A 58 -2.66 -2.97 5.92
C ALA A 58 -1.33 -2.52 6.54
N MET A 59 -1.19 -2.59 7.87
CA MET A 59 0.06 -2.29 8.57
C MET A 59 1.18 -3.26 8.19
N HIS A 60 0.88 -4.55 8.14
CA HIS A 60 1.86 -5.58 7.80
C HIS A 60 2.38 -5.36 6.37
N ILE A 61 1.49 -5.18 5.41
CA ILE A 61 1.86 -4.88 4.01
C ILE A 61 2.74 -3.62 3.94
N ALA A 62 2.36 -2.54 4.62
CA ALA A 62 3.16 -1.32 4.64
C ALA A 62 4.55 -1.56 5.25
N GLY A 63 4.65 -2.31 6.34
CA GLY A 63 5.91 -2.67 6.98
C GLY A 63 6.84 -3.47 6.05
N GLU A 64 6.30 -4.47 5.35
CA GLU A 64 7.08 -5.31 4.43
C GLU A 64 7.53 -4.55 3.16
N LEU A 65 6.79 -3.53 2.75
CA LEU A 65 7.20 -2.65 1.65
C LEU A 65 8.28 -1.66 2.09
N CYS A 66 8.20 -1.13 3.32
CA CYS A 66 9.19 -0.19 3.86
C CYS A 66 10.56 -0.83 4.13
N LYS A 67 10.62 -2.15 4.33
CA LYS A 67 11.85 -2.96 4.41
C LYS A 67 11.75 -4.17 3.49
N SER A 68 12.83 -4.89 3.25
CA SER A 68 12.77 -6.14 2.49
C SER A 68 12.07 -7.27 3.28
N PHE A 69 11.36 -8.15 2.57
CA PHE A 69 10.77 -9.38 3.11
C PHE A 69 11.65 -10.60 2.77
N GLU A 70 11.53 -11.16 1.58
CA GLU A 70 12.35 -12.31 1.17
C GLU A 70 13.68 -11.90 0.53
N ARG A 71 13.68 -10.79 -0.21
CA ARG A 71 14.85 -10.34 -0.97
C ARG A 71 15.32 -8.99 -0.46
N LYS A 72 16.58 -8.95 0.02
CA LYS A 72 17.18 -7.72 0.47
C LYS A 72 17.28 -6.68 -0.65
N ARG A 73 16.89 -5.45 -0.32
CA ARG A 73 16.99 -4.29 -1.20
C ARG A 73 18.06 -3.34 -0.67
N PRO A 74 19.35 -3.55 -0.99
CA PRO A 74 20.40 -2.69 -0.47
C PRO A 74 20.24 -1.25 -0.96
N ILE A 75 20.62 -0.28 -0.13
CA ILE A 75 20.68 1.12 -0.54
C ILE A 75 21.78 1.33 -1.60
N SER A 76 21.60 2.34 -2.45
CA SER A 76 22.55 2.68 -3.51
C SER A 76 23.92 3.06 -2.97
N ALA A 77 24.97 2.91 -3.79
CA ALA A 77 26.32 3.35 -3.44
C ALA A 77 26.36 4.86 -3.13
N GLN A 78 25.63 5.66 -3.89
CA GLN A 78 25.50 7.09 -3.66
C GLN A 78 24.92 7.39 -2.28
N MET A 79 23.87 6.67 -1.88
CA MET A 79 23.25 6.84 -0.55
C MET A 79 24.20 6.41 0.57
N LYS A 80 24.95 5.31 0.39
CA LYS A 80 25.99 4.90 1.35
C LYS A 80 27.03 5.99 1.56
N THR A 81 27.56 6.55 0.48
CA THR A 81 28.53 7.63 0.54
C THR A 81 27.96 8.87 1.25
N ALA A 82 26.72 9.24 0.95
CA ALA A 82 26.06 10.39 1.59
C ALA A 82 25.89 10.17 3.10
N LEU A 83 25.46 8.96 3.50
CA LEU A 83 25.30 8.61 4.92
C LEU A 83 26.62 8.66 5.69
N GLN A 84 27.71 8.19 5.10
CA GLN A 84 29.02 8.16 5.72
C GLN A 84 29.59 9.54 6.09
N GLN A 85 29.02 10.60 5.54
CA GLN A 85 29.36 11.98 5.92
C GLN A 85 28.57 12.49 7.14
N LEU A 86 27.68 11.68 7.70
CA LEU A 86 26.75 12.06 8.76
C LEU A 86 27.04 11.30 10.07
N PRO A 87 26.63 11.82 11.23
CA PRO A 87 26.71 11.08 12.49
C PRO A 87 26.03 9.70 12.38
N LEU A 88 26.69 8.66 12.87
CA LEU A 88 26.27 7.25 12.78
C LEU A 88 26.17 6.72 11.33
N GLY A 89 26.73 7.42 10.36
CA GLY A 89 26.58 7.15 8.94
C GLY A 89 27.04 5.76 8.51
N ASP A 90 28.16 5.26 9.05
CA ASP A 90 28.65 3.91 8.75
C ASP A 90 27.66 2.83 9.22
N ALA A 91 27.11 2.98 10.43
CA ALA A 91 26.12 2.06 10.95
C ALA A 91 24.82 2.11 10.11
N LEU A 92 24.36 3.30 9.75
CA LEU A 92 23.18 3.46 8.89
C LEU A 92 23.42 2.87 7.49
N ALA A 93 24.58 3.12 6.90
CA ALA A 93 24.93 2.59 5.58
C ALA A 93 25.03 1.05 5.55
N ALA A 94 25.37 0.43 6.69
CA ALA A 94 25.45 -1.01 6.82
C ALA A 94 24.09 -1.70 7.03
N HIS A 95 23.10 -0.99 7.61
CA HIS A 95 21.85 -1.61 8.08
C HIS A 95 20.58 -1.11 7.40
N LEU A 96 20.59 0.06 6.74
CA LEU A 96 19.43 0.55 6.00
C LEU A 96 19.22 -0.23 4.70
N GLU A 97 17.95 -0.38 4.35
CA GLU A 97 17.50 -0.99 3.10
C GLU A 97 16.67 0.00 2.28
N THR A 98 16.63 -0.16 0.97
CA THR A 98 15.75 0.63 0.11
C THR A 98 14.30 0.22 0.37
N GLY A 99 13.50 1.13 0.91
CA GLY A 99 12.07 0.95 1.09
C GLY A 99 11.27 1.31 -0.16
N LEU A 100 10.09 0.72 -0.29
CA LEU A 100 9.03 1.17 -1.18
C LEU A 100 8.04 1.97 -0.32
N PRO A 101 7.80 3.26 -0.63
CA PRO A 101 6.98 4.10 0.23
C PRO A 101 5.56 3.57 0.40
N ALA A 102 5.20 3.19 1.61
CA ALA A 102 3.87 2.70 1.94
C ALA A 102 3.44 3.20 3.32
N ILE A 103 2.15 3.52 3.47
CA ILE A 103 1.57 4.01 4.71
C ILE A 103 0.19 3.39 4.95
N SER A 104 -0.02 2.83 6.15
CA SER A 104 -1.35 2.45 6.60
C SER A 104 -2.03 3.64 7.25
N LEU A 105 -3.23 3.99 6.78
CA LEU A 105 -4.03 5.10 7.29
C LEU A 105 -4.70 4.73 8.63
N GLY A 106 -5.04 5.74 9.43
CA GLY A 106 -5.78 5.58 10.68
C GLY A 106 -4.93 5.49 11.94
N PHE A 107 -3.61 5.67 11.83
CA PHE A 107 -2.71 5.68 12.99
C PHE A 107 -2.47 7.06 13.59
N ASN A 108 -2.88 8.12 12.93
CA ASN A 108 -2.90 9.45 13.52
C ASN A 108 -4.14 9.57 14.42
N GLY A 109 -3.99 9.16 15.69
CA GLY A 109 -5.08 9.17 16.66
C GLY A 109 -5.65 10.56 16.92
N SER A 110 -4.82 11.62 16.86
CA SER A 110 -5.28 12.99 17.00
C SER A 110 -6.14 13.42 15.82
N LEU A 111 -5.72 13.14 14.58
CA LEU A 111 -6.53 13.40 13.41
C LEU A 111 -7.86 12.64 13.46
N LYS A 112 -7.82 11.35 13.82
CA LYS A 112 -9.01 10.52 13.90
C LYS A 112 -10.02 11.07 14.88
N THR A 113 -9.61 11.38 16.12
CA THR A 113 -10.50 11.88 17.15
C THR A 113 -11.03 13.28 16.86
N ALA A 114 -10.20 14.16 16.27
CA ALA A 114 -10.66 15.47 15.83
C ALA A 114 -11.73 15.36 14.74
N MET A 115 -11.49 14.56 13.70
CA MET A 115 -12.46 14.37 12.62
C MET A 115 -13.77 13.73 13.09
N GLU A 116 -13.71 12.81 14.03
CA GLU A 116 -14.91 12.18 14.62
C GLU A 116 -15.70 13.15 15.52
N ASN A 117 -15.03 14.12 16.15
CA ASN A 117 -15.67 15.14 17.00
C ASN A 117 -16.24 16.31 16.19
N ASP A 118 -15.47 16.80 15.21
CA ASP A 118 -15.74 18.07 14.52
C ASP A 118 -16.59 17.89 13.25
N SER A 119 -16.55 16.70 12.63
CA SER A 119 -17.28 16.43 11.39
C SER A 119 -18.66 15.85 11.67
N ALA A 120 -19.67 16.37 10.96
CA ALA A 120 -21.02 15.78 10.93
C ALA A 120 -21.04 14.44 10.16
N LEU A 121 -20.07 14.21 9.26
CA LEU A 121 -19.93 12.96 8.52
C LEU A 121 -19.11 11.97 9.32
N ARG A 122 -19.74 10.88 9.72
CA ARG A 122 -19.09 9.81 10.49
C ARG A 122 -18.07 9.05 9.64
N ASP A 123 -17.08 8.47 10.31
CA ASP A 123 -16.08 7.55 9.72
C ASP A 123 -15.19 8.18 8.63
N ILE A 124 -15.09 9.51 8.57
CA ILE A 124 -14.39 10.25 7.52
C ILE A 124 -12.85 10.28 7.69
N ALA A 125 -12.32 9.85 8.84
CA ALA A 125 -10.90 10.04 9.18
C ALA A 125 -9.94 9.44 8.13
N PHE A 126 -10.22 8.25 7.59
CA PHE A 126 -9.40 7.67 6.51
C PHE A 126 -9.42 8.54 5.23
N ALA A 127 -10.58 9.07 4.88
CA ALA A 127 -10.71 9.93 3.71
C ALA A 127 -9.94 11.24 3.89
N GLN A 128 -10.00 11.85 5.08
CA GLN A 128 -9.25 13.06 5.39
C GLN A 128 -7.74 12.82 5.33
N GLU A 129 -7.28 11.70 5.89
CA GLU A 129 -5.86 11.36 5.88
C GLU A 129 -5.38 11.03 4.46
N ALA A 130 -6.17 10.28 3.67
CA ALA A 130 -5.90 10.02 2.26
C ALA A 130 -5.84 11.32 1.44
N PHE A 131 -6.76 12.25 1.70
CA PHE A 131 -6.80 13.53 1.00
C PHE A 131 -5.61 14.43 1.34
N ALA A 132 -5.17 14.42 2.61
CA ALA A 132 -4.03 15.23 3.06
C ALA A 132 -2.67 14.69 2.56
N LEU A 133 -2.52 13.37 2.44
CA LEU A 133 -1.25 12.72 2.12
C LEU A 133 -1.13 12.29 0.66
N GLY A 134 -2.27 12.14 -0.04
CA GLY A 134 -2.34 11.64 -1.40
C GLY A 134 -1.92 12.67 -2.44
N LYS A 135 -1.41 12.16 -3.55
CA LYS A 135 -1.09 12.95 -4.75
C LYS A 135 -1.43 12.14 -6.02
N PRO A 136 -1.53 12.80 -7.18
CA PRO A 136 -1.71 12.08 -8.45
C PRO A 136 -0.62 11.02 -8.66
N GLY A 137 -1.01 9.84 -9.14
CA GLY A 137 -0.12 8.71 -9.38
C GLY A 137 0.15 7.81 -8.16
N ASP A 138 -0.29 8.19 -6.96
CA ASP A 138 -0.30 7.27 -5.80
C ASP A 138 -1.28 6.11 -6.03
N VAL A 139 -1.14 5.06 -5.23
CA VAL A 139 -2.11 3.95 -5.16
C VAL A 139 -2.77 3.94 -3.78
N LEU A 140 -4.08 3.74 -3.70
CA LEU A 140 -4.77 3.44 -2.45
C LEU A 140 -5.40 2.05 -2.53
N LEU A 141 -5.00 1.16 -1.61
CA LEU A 141 -5.56 -0.16 -1.42
C LEU A 141 -6.53 -0.17 -0.23
N GLY A 142 -7.81 -0.32 -0.52
CA GLY A 142 -8.85 -0.51 0.50
C GLY A 142 -9.05 -2.00 0.80
N ILE A 143 -8.95 -2.40 2.06
CA ILE A 143 -9.09 -3.79 2.50
C ILE A 143 -10.39 -3.94 3.31
N SER A 144 -11.31 -4.79 2.83
CA SER A 144 -12.58 -5.03 3.53
C SER A 144 -13.15 -6.41 3.17
N THR A 145 -13.29 -7.30 4.12
CA THR A 145 -13.85 -8.64 3.90
C THR A 145 -15.24 -8.60 3.24
N SER A 146 -16.09 -7.68 3.66
CA SER A 146 -17.43 -7.50 3.05
C SER A 146 -17.44 -6.67 1.78
N GLY A 147 -16.37 -5.88 1.53
CA GLY A 147 -16.32 -4.86 0.50
C GLY A 147 -17.29 -3.70 0.69
N ASN A 148 -17.82 -3.49 1.91
CA ASN A 148 -18.85 -2.49 2.19
C ASN A 148 -18.47 -1.50 3.31
N ALA A 149 -17.21 -1.48 3.74
CA ALA A 149 -16.74 -0.56 4.77
C ALA A 149 -16.84 0.90 4.29
N ALA A 150 -17.73 1.68 4.90
CA ALA A 150 -18.03 3.05 4.48
C ALA A 150 -16.79 3.97 4.53
N ASN A 151 -15.99 3.87 5.59
CA ASN A 151 -14.76 4.64 5.74
C ASN A 151 -13.70 4.30 4.67
N CYS A 152 -13.56 3.03 4.28
CA CYS A 152 -12.68 2.64 3.18
C CYS A 152 -13.19 3.17 1.83
N LEU A 153 -14.50 3.09 1.58
CA LEU A 153 -15.13 3.66 0.38
C LEU A 153 -14.89 5.17 0.28
N MET A 154 -15.05 5.89 1.39
CA MET A 154 -14.79 7.34 1.42
C MET A 154 -13.32 7.65 1.15
N ALA A 155 -12.39 6.88 1.73
CA ALA A 155 -10.96 7.03 1.46
C ALA A 155 -10.62 6.78 -0.01
N MET A 156 -11.18 5.72 -0.61
CA MET A 156 -11.02 5.42 -2.04
C MET A 156 -11.57 6.55 -2.92
N SER A 157 -12.73 7.11 -2.56
CA SER A 157 -13.32 8.24 -3.29
C SER A 157 -12.43 9.49 -3.22
N ALA A 158 -11.90 9.81 -2.04
CA ALA A 158 -10.99 10.93 -1.84
C ALA A 158 -9.68 10.75 -2.63
N ALA A 159 -9.08 9.57 -2.58
CA ALA A 159 -7.87 9.25 -3.34
C ALA A 159 -8.10 9.31 -4.85
N LYS A 160 -9.22 8.78 -5.34
CA LYS A 160 -9.59 8.84 -6.76
C LYS A 160 -9.77 10.28 -7.25
N ALA A 161 -10.38 11.15 -6.42
CA ALA A 161 -10.52 12.56 -6.73
C ALA A 161 -9.17 13.31 -6.85
N LEU A 162 -8.14 12.83 -6.14
CA LEU A 162 -6.77 13.35 -6.24
C LEU A 162 -5.99 12.80 -7.45
N GLY A 163 -6.57 11.88 -8.23
CA GLY A 163 -5.88 11.23 -9.35
C GLY A 163 -5.02 10.02 -8.94
N ALA A 164 -5.25 9.47 -7.75
CA ALA A 164 -4.62 8.21 -7.36
C ALA A 164 -5.38 7.01 -7.97
N VAL A 165 -4.66 5.92 -8.19
CA VAL A 165 -5.25 4.63 -8.56
C VAL A 165 -5.84 3.98 -7.32
N THR A 166 -7.09 3.52 -7.39
CA THR A 166 -7.75 2.85 -6.26
C THR A 166 -7.94 1.37 -6.56
N VAL A 167 -7.59 0.53 -5.60
CA VAL A 167 -7.71 -0.93 -5.67
C VAL A 167 -8.41 -1.42 -4.42
N SER A 168 -9.22 -2.47 -4.55
CA SER A 168 -9.90 -3.11 -3.43
C SER A 168 -9.44 -4.55 -3.24
N LEU A 169 -9.18 -4.93 -1.99
CA LEU A 169 -9.00 -6.30 -1.56
C LEU A 169 -10.20 -6.72 -0.73
N THR A 170 -11.03 -7.60 -1.31
CA THR A 170 -12.32 -7.98 -0.71
C THR A 170 -12.51 -9.48 -0.67
N GLY A 171 -13.50 -9.94 0.09
CA GLY A 171 -13.99 -11.31 -0.05
C GLY A 171 -14.69 -11.52 -1.40
N PRO A 172 -15.15 -12.75 -1.69
CA PRO A 172 -15.60 -13.16 -3.03
C PRO A 172 -16.85 -12.42 -3.56
N LYS A 173 -17.59 -11.73 -2.68
CA LYS A 173 -18.77 -10.96 -3.08
C LYS A 173 -18.44 -9.54 -3.57
N GLY A 174 -17.20 -9.07 -3.40
CA GLY A 174 -16.75 -7.74 -3.82
C GLY A 174 -17.38 -6.56 -3.06
N GLY A 175 -18.67 -6.57 -2.87
CA GLY A 175 -19.40 -5.46 -2.25
C GLY A 175 -19.40 -4.18 -3.10
N LYS A 176 -19.55 -3.03 -2.43
CA LYS A 176 -19.53 -1.70 -3.07
C LYS A 176 -18.14 -1.22 -3.47
N MET A 177 -17.09 -1.90 -3.00
CA MET A 177 -15.70 -1.56 -3.28
C MET A 177 -15.17 -2.22 -4.57
N ALA A 178 -15.88 -3.20 -5.11
CA ALA A 178 -15.51 -3.91 -6.34
C ALA A 178 -15.80 -3.10 -7.61
#